data_8ae4a82380e47ab249c4f877ea3f7881
#
_entry.id   8ae4a82380e47ab249c4f877ea3f7881
#
_cell.length_a   1.000
_cell.length_b   1.000
_cell.length_c   1.000
_cell.angle_alpha   90.00
_cell.angle_beta   90.00
_cell.angle_gamma   90.00
#
_symmetry.space_group_name_H-M   'P 1'
#
loop_
_entity.id
_entity.type
_entity.pdbx_description
1 polymer ?
#
loop_
_entity_poly.entity_id
_entity_poly.type
_entity_poly.pdbx_seq_one_letter_code
_entity_poly.pdbx_strand_id
1 'polypeptide(L)'
;MAIPLKKRTYTSAFESARSLGRLLSPDGFTWETELPLRARQVPLIIHLSCNAHFTTFIPYIAQEVLKRLGLEFIVLGGPESCCGSIHKNMGDVDLEQEVATKALLGFRRANPRKVLSICPDCDDVFAQFPLPGASFQHANISDLFIEYLDQLKPMMRPVEKRVVVHYHDVSPSRLLDAERVMKILGAIPGLEILPAKLTHGPGIHCQTVHPMPPADQAAMFEEARSLNAGALVVPYHSCYRQHIKMQLKYGVETQHYFGLLAQALGIPFEEPFKRLRLMDDVDAVMTSSS
;
A
#
# COMPACT_ATOMS: atom_id res chain seq x y z
N MET A 1 -8.41 -18.82 27.35
CA MET A 1 -7.38 -19.49 26.53
C MET A 1 -6.24 -18.48 26.30
N ALA A 2 -4.99 -18.81 26.62
CA ALA A 2 -3.88 -17.85 26.45
C ALA A 2 -3.55 -17.70 24.96
N ILE A 3 -3.47 -16.46 24.48
CA ILE A 3 -3.06 -16.16 23.09
C ILE A 3 -1.64 -16.69 22.86
N PRO A 4 -1.36 -17.43 21.79
CA PRO A 4 -0.01 -17.91 21.48
C PRO A 4 1.01 -16.76 21.48
N LEU A 5 2.24 -17.03 21.91
CA LEU A 5 3.28 -15.99 22.04
C LEU A 5 3.51 -15.22 20.72
N LYS A 6 3.54 -15.92 19.58
CA LYS A 6 3.67 -15.32 18.24
C LYS A 6 2.54 -14.34 17.93
N LYS A 7 1.29 -14.72 18.26
CA LYS A 7 0.10 -13.85 18.05
C LYS A 7 0.15 -12.61 18.93
N ARG A 8 0.63 -12.72 20.19
CA ARG A 8 0.83 -11.57 21.09
C ARG A 8 1.88 -10.61 20.55
N THR A 9 3.01 -11.13 20.08
CA THR A 9 4.09 -10.31 19.51
C THR A 9 3.62 -9.54 18.29
N TYR A 10 2.86 -10.21 17.42
CA TYR A 10 2.29 -9.57 16.23
C TYR A 10 1.29 -8.46 16.61
N THR A 11 0.36 -8.74 17.53
CA THR A 11 -0.63 -7.76 17.98
C THR A 11 0.05 -6.53 18.59
N SER A 12 1.05 -6.74 19.45
CA SER A 12 1.82 -5.65 20.05
C SER A 12 2.58 -4.82 19.01
N ALA A 13 3.20 -5.46 18.02
CA ALA A 13 3.89 -4.77 16.93
C ALA A 13 2.89 -3.95 16.08
N PHE A 14 1.71 -4.49 15.85
CA PHE A 14 0.65 -3.81 15.11
C PHE A 14 0.12 -2.58 15.87
N GLU A 15 -0.10 -2.69 17.18
CA GLU A 15 -0.52 -1.58 18.02
C GLU A 15 0.53 -0.47 18.09
N SER A 16 1.81 -0.83 18.19
CA SER A 16 2.93 0.11 18.14
C SER A 16 2.99 0.84 16.79
N ALA A 17 2.87 0.10 15.69
CA ALA A 17 2.82 0.67 14.34
C ALA A 17 1.61 1.60 14.17
N ARG A 18 0.43 1.22 14.71
CA ARG A 18 -0.77 2.04 14.69
C ARG A 18 -0.59 3.34 15.48
N SER A 19 0.05 3.28 16.64
CA SER A 19 0.36 4.48 17.43
C SER A 19 1.30 5.41 16.69
N LEU A 20 2.36 4.88 16.07
CA LEU A 20 3.24 5.64 15.21
C LEU A 20 2.49 6.24 14.01
N GLY A 21 1.64 5.46 13.35
CA GLY A 21 0.82 5.92 12.23
C GLY A 21 -0.09 7.10 12.60
N ARG A 22 -0.67 7.09 13.81
CA ARG A 22 -1.48 8.21 14.31
C ARG A 22 -0.66 9.48 14.55
N LEU A 23 0.55 9.33 15.09
CA LEU A 23 1.47 10.46 15.27
C LEU A 23 1.96 11.05 13.93
N LEU A 24 2.05 10.22 12.91
CA LEU A 24 2.54 10.59 11.58
C LEU A 24 1.41 10.87 10.58
N SER A 25 0.15 10.80 11.00
CA SER A 25 -0.98 11.03 10.09
C SER A 25 -1.25 12.52 9.94
N PRO A 26 -1.61 12.97 8.72
CA PRO A 26 -2.15 14.30 8.53
C PRO A 26 -3.40 14.51 9.38
N ASP A 27 -3.65 15.74 9.82
CA ASP A 27 -4.87 16.09 10.53
C ASP A 27 -6.11 15.68 9.71
N GLY A 28 -7.03 14.98 10.38
CA GLY A 28 -8.28 14.52 9.75
C GLY A 28 -8.21 13.15 9.06
N PHE A 29 -7.05 12.48 9.00
CA PHE A 29 -7.00 11.10 8.55
C PHE A 29 -7.42 10.15 9.67
N THR A 30 -8.58 9.55 9.51
CA THR A 30 -9.11 8.57 10.46
C THR A 30 -9.52 7.29 9.74
N TRP A 31 -9.44 6.18 10.45
CA TRP A 31 -10.01 4.91 10.02
C TRP A 31 -10.72 4.23 11.18
N GLU A 32 -11.72 3.42 10.84
CA GLU A 32 -12.41 2.60 11.82
C GLU A 32 -11.59 1.35 12.11
N THR A 33 -11.53 0.94 13.35
CA THR A 33 -10.87 -0.31 13.78
C THR A 33 -11.88 -1.41 14.09
N GLU A 34 -13.14 -1.02 14.26
CA GLU A 34 -14.26 -1.92 14.50
C GLU A 34 -15.36 -1.62 13.49
N LEU A 35 -16.00 -2.68 13.03
CA LEU A 35 -17.17 -2.53 12.19
C LEU A 35 -18.32 -1.95 13.00
N PRO A 36 -19.13 -1.06 12.41
CA PRO A 36 -20.32 -0.55 13.08
C PRO A 36 -21.21 -1.73 13.52
N LEU A 37 -21.61 -1.72 14.79
CA LEU A 37 -22.42 -2.76 15.42
C LEU A 37 -23.80 -2.98 14.75
N ARG A 38 -24.27 -2.00 13.98
CA ARG A 38 -25.50 -2.08 13.21
C ARG A 38 -25.18 -2.25 11.74
N ALA A 39 -25.76 -3.26 11.12
CA ALA A 39 -25.67 -3.50 9.68
C ALA A 39 -26.17 -2.27 8.90
N ARG A 40 -25.25 -1.38 8.58
CA ARG A 40 -25.47 -0.32 7.60
C ARG A 40 -24.91 -0.85 6.29
N GLN A 41 -25.72 -0.93 5.27
CA GLN A 41 -25.23 -1.28 3.95
C GLN A 41 -24.25 -0.20 3.49
N VAL A 42 -23.00 -0.58 3.31
CA VAL A 42 -21.94 0.31 2.85
C VAL A 42 -21.52 -0.14 1.45
N PRO A 43 -21.58 0.73 0.44
CA PRO A 43 -21.25 0.29 -0.92
C PRO A 43 -19.81 -0.19 -1.06
N LEU A 44 -18.86 0.51 -0.46
CA LEU A 44 -17.43 0.20 -0.55
C LEU A 44 -16.76 0.18 0.82
N ILE A 45 -15.86 -0.78 1.01
CA ILE A 45 -14.91 -0.79 2.14
C ILE A 45 -13.51 -0.60 1.57
N ILE A 46 -12.76 0.40 2.03
CA ILE A 46 -11.31 0.45 1.86
C ILE A 46 -10.67 -0.33 3.01
N HIS A 47 -10.07 -1.45 2.68
CA HIS A 47 -9.34 -2.28 3.62
C HIS A 47 -7.88 -1.84 3.70
N LEU A 48 -7.47 -1.38 4.88
CA LEU A 48 -6.09 -0.97 5.15
C LEU A 48 -5.22 -2.18 5.45
N SER A 49 -4.08 -2.25 4.79
CA SER A 49 -3.06 -3.24 5.12
C SER A 49 -2.39 -2.94 6.47
N CYS A 50 -1.72 -3.94 7.04
CA CYS A 50 -0.92 -3.79 8.26
C CYS A 50 0.25 -2.79 8.11
N ASN A 51 0.68 -2.49 6.88
CA ASN A 51 1.72 -1.51 6.58
C ASN A 51 1.20 -0.08 6.43
N ALA A 52 -0.11 0.14 6.39
CA ALA A 52 -0.71 1.46 6.18
C ALA A 52 -0.29 2.49 7.25
N HIS A 53 0.04 2.02 8.45
CA HIS A 53 0.49 2.88 9.55
C HIS A 53 1.84 3.55 9.29
N PHE A 54 2.68 2.96 8.43
CA PHE A 54 3.96 3.54 8.02
C PHE A 54 3.83 4.38 6.74
N THR A 55 2.77 4.18 6.00
CA THR A 55 2.52 4.79 4.69
C THR A 55 1.14 5.43 4.67
N THR A 56 0.87 6.26 5.67
CA THR A 56 -0.44 6.89 5.92
C THR A 56 -0.96 7.71 4.74
N PHE A 57 -0.04 8.24 3.92
CA PHE A 57 -0.40 8.97 2.70
C PHE A 57 -1.12 8.08 1.68
N ILE A 58 -0.83 6.78 1.60
CA ILE A 58 -1.47 5.87 0.63
C ILE A 58 -2.98 5.77 0.89
N PRO A 59 -3.45 5.36 2.10
CA PRO A 59 -4.88 5.32 2.38
C PRO A 59 -5.52 6.72 2.38
N TYR A 60 -4.80 7.77 2.71
CA TYR A 60 -5.28 9.14 2.60
C TYR A 60 -5.58 9.50 1.14
N ILE A 61 -4.62 9.30 0.23
CA ILE A 61 -4.80 9.55 -1.20
C ILE A 61 -5.93 8.70 -1.76
N ALA A 62 -6.01 7.41 -1.37
CA ALA A 62 -7.10 6.54 -1.79
C ALA A 62 -8.47 7.14 -1.46
N GLN A 63 -8.66 7.61 -0.23
CA GLN A 63 -9.90 8.25 0.18
C GLN A 63 -10.20 9.52 -0.61
N GLU A 64 -9.20 10.38 -0.81
CA GLU A 64 -9.37 11.62 -1.57
C GLU A 64 -9.75 11.35 -3.03
N VAL A 65 -9.20 10.31 -3.66
CA VAL A 65 -9.59 9.90 -5.01
C VAL A 65 -11.06 9.43 -5.03
N LEU A 66 -11.47 8.58 -4.09
CA LEU A 66 -12.86 8.10 -4.02
C LEU A 66 -13.84 9.24 -3.74
N LYS A 67 -13.49 10.19 -2.87
CA LYS A 67 -14.30 11.39 -2.62
C LYS A 67 -14.50 12.22 -3.89
N ARG A 68 -13.44 12.42 -4.68
CA ARG A 68 -13.53 13.15 -5.96
C ARG A 68 -14.39 12.45 -7.01
N LEU A 69 -14.43 11.12 -6.95
CA LEU A 69 -15.32 10.30 -7.78
C LEU A 69 -16.76 10.26 -7.25
N GLY A 70 -17.07 10.91 -6.12
CA GLY A 70 -18.39 10.90 -5.51
C GLY A 70 -18.81 9.53 -4.95
N LEU A 71 -17.85 8.67 -4.64
CA LEU A 71 -18.12 7.31 -4.15
C LEU A 71 -18.28 7.31 -2.63
N GLU A 72 -19.28 6.58 -2.15
CA GLU A 72 -19.51 6.38 -0.71
C GLU A 72 -18.71 5.14 -0.23
N PHE A 73 -17.97 5.30 0.85
CA PHE A 73 -17.12 4.25 1.42
C PHE A 73 -16.93 4.40 2.93
N ILE A 74 -16.46 3.32 3.57
CA ILE A 74 -15.82 3.36 4.89
C ILE A 74 -14.40 2.84 4.80
N VAL A 75 -13.58 3.17 5.78
CA VAL A 75 -12.19 2.73 5.88
C VAL A 75 -12.04 1.84 7.10
N LEU A 76 -11.60 0.61 6.88
CA LEU A 76 -11.35 -0.35 7.94
C LEU A 76 -9.88 -0.72 8.02
N GLY A 77 -9.33 -0.66 9.23
CA GLY A 77 -7.97 -1.09 9.52
C GLY A 77 -7.89 -1.67 10.93
N GLY A 78 -6.80 -2.33 11.22
CA GLY A 78 -6.60 -2.88 12.53
C GLY A 78 -6.42 -4.41 12.53
N PRO A 79 -6.07 -5.00 13.69
CA PRO A 79 -5.83 -6.44 13.81
C PRO A 79 -7.02 -7.29 13.41
N GLU A 80 -8.24 -6.79 13.66
CA GLU A 80 -9.49 -7.50 13.36
C GLU A 80 -9.79 -7.59 11.86
N SER A 81 -9.17 -6.73 11.06
CA SER A 81 -9.31 -6.69 9.59
C SER A 81 -8.08 -7.26 8.88
N CYS A 82 -7.09 -7.79 9.60
CA CYS A 82 -5.85 -8.30 9.00
C CYS A 82 -6.11 -9.51 8.11
N CYS A 83 -5.42 -9.57 6.96
CA CYS A 83 -5.48 -10.75 6.07
C CYS A 83 -4.72 -11.96 6.61
N GLY A 84 -3.79 -11.78 7.53
CA GLY A 84 -3.00 -12.88 8.10
C GLY A 84 -1.73 -13.27 7.35
N SER A 85 -1.44 -12.71 6.16
CA SER A 85 -0.27 -13.04 5.33
C SER A 85 1.06 -13.06 6.11
N ILE A 86 1.22 -12.20 7.11
CA ILE A 86 2.42 -12.17 7.94
C ILE A 86 2.62 -13.48 8.74
N HIS A 87 1.54 -14.16 9.12
CA HIS A 87 1.61 -15.42 9.87
C HIS A 87 2.14 -16.54 8.97
N LYS A 88 1.68 -16.62 7.72
CA LYS A 88 2.23 -17.53 6.71
C LYS A 88 3.72 -17.29 6.50
N ASN A 89 4.13 -16.03 6.37
CA ASN A 89 5.54 -15.67 6.20
C ASN A 89 6.41 -16.04 7.42
N MET A 90 5.77 -16.27 8.59
CA MET A 90 6.40 -16.80 9.80
C MET A 90 6.24 -18.32 9.95
N GLY A 91 5.70 -19.02 8.94
CA GLY A 91 5.52 -20.46 8.90
C GLY A 91 4.23 -20.98 9.57
N ASP A 92 3.25 -20.11 9.82
CA ASP A 92 1.98 -20.45 10.48
C ASP A 92 0.79 -20.22 9.52
N VAL A 93 0.56 -21.19 8.65
CA VAL A 93 -0.50 -21.14 7.61
C VAL A 93 -1.90 -21.25 8.21
N ASP A 94 -2.04 -22.05 9.28
CA ASP A 94 -3.34 -22.25 9.94
C ASP A 94 -3.82 -20.93 10.56
N LEU A 95 -2.91 -20.18 11.16
CA LEU A 95 -3.22 -18.87 11.73
C LEU A 95 -3.52 -17.82 10.64
N GLU A 96 -2.86 -17.90 9.46
CA GLU A 96 -3.23 -17.08 8.31
C GLU A 96 -4.69 -17.27 7.95
N GLN A 97 -5.13 -18.52 7.79
CA GLN A 97 -6.51 -18.84 7.42
C GLN A 97 -7.51 -18.40 8.49
N GLU A 98 -7.21 -18.64 9.78
CA GLU A 98 -8.07 -18.20 10.90
C GLU A 98 -8.28 -16.68 10.87
N VAL A 99 -7.19 -15.93 10.73
CA VAL A 99 -7.21 -14.46 10.73
C VAL A 99 -7.92 -13.92 9.50
N ALA A 100 -7.65 -14.46 8.31
CA ALA A 100 -8.32 -14.07 7.07
C ALA A 100 -9.83 -14.31 7.14
N THR A 101 -10.25 -15.50 7.63
CA THR A 101 -11.66 -15.85 7.78
C THR A 101 -12.36 -14.87 8.73
N LYS A 102 -11.73 -14.52 9.85
CA LYS A 102 -12.26 -13.55 10.80
C LYS A 102 -12.48 -12.18 10.18
N ALA A 103 -11.52 -11.68 9.40
CA ALA A 103 -11.62 -10.42 8.68
C ALA A 103 -12.78 -10.44 7.66
N LEU A 104 -12.89 -11.51 6.85
CA LEU A 104 -13.95 -11.68 5.87
C LEU A 104 -15.34 -11.76 6.51
N LEU A 105 -15.47 -12.43 7.66
CA LEU A 105 -16.71 -12.44 8.46
C LEU A 105 -17.03 -11.03 8.98
N GLY A 106 -16.03 -10.28 9.35
CA GLY A 106 -16.16 -8.86 9.70
C GLY A 106 -16.74 -8.06 8.53
N PHE A 107 -16.13 -8.13 7.35
CA PHE A 107 -16.61 -7.41 6.16
C PHE A 107 -18.05 -7.78 5.81
N ARG A 108 -18.42 -9.06 5.89
CA ARG A 108 -19.80 -9.52 5.62
C ARG A 108 -20.83 -8.82 6.50
N ARG A 109 -20.50 -8.46 7.74
CA ARG A 109 -21.45 -7.75 8.64
C ARG A 109 -21.83 -6.36 8.13
N ALA A 110 -20.90 -5.68 7.43
CA ALA A 110 -21.16 -4.39 6.81
C ALA A 110 -21.92 -4.50 5.47
N ASN A 111 -22.10 -5.73 4.95
CA ASN A 111 -22.79 -6.02 3.71
C ASN A 111 -22.38 -5.10 2.53
N PRO A 112 -21.06 -4.96 2.23
CA PRO A 112 -20.59 -4.11 1.15
C PRO A 112 -20.87 -4.74 -0.22
N ARG A 113 -20.80 -3.94 -1.27
CA ARG A 113 -20.73 -4.46 -2.65
C ARG A 113 -19.30 -4.89 -3.00
N LYS A 114 -18.31 -4.06 -2.63
CA LYS A 114 -16.89 -4.36 -2.85
C LYS A 114 -16.07 -4.07 -1.58
N VAL A 115 -15.07 -4.89 -1.33
CA VAL A 115 -13.97 -4.65 -0.39
C VAL A 115 -12.73 -4.38 -1.22
N LEU A 116 -12.13 -3.22 -1.06
CA LEU A 116 -10.99 -2.74 -1.84
C LEU A 116 -9.74 -2.78 -0.97
N SER A 117 -8.82 -3.69 -1.25
CA SER A 117 -7.53 -3.71 -0.57
C SER A 117 -6.54 -2.75 -1.20
N ILE A 118 -5.70 -2.14 -0.37
CA ILE A 118 -4.56 -1.32 -0.81
C ILE A 118 -3.23 -2.10 -0.82
N CYS A 119 -3.29 -3.40 -0.55
CA CYS A 119 -2.13 -4.28 -0.47
C CYS A 119 -2.39 -5.56 -1.25
N PRO A 120 -1.55 -5.91 -2.22
CA PRO A 120 -1.70 -7.12 -3.02
C PRO A 120 -1.62 -8.43 -2.22
N ASP A 121 -0.83 -8.48 -1.13
CA ASP A 121 -0.80 -9.67 -0.26
C ASP A 121 -2.18 -9.93 0.36
N CYS A 122 -2.93 -8.87 0.68
CA CYS A 122 -4.30 -9.02 1.17
C CYS A 122 -5.23 -9.57 0.09
N ASP A 123 -5.06 -9.13 -1.17
CA ASP A 123 -5.84 -9.63 -2.30
C ASP A 123 -5.61 -11.13 -2.49
N ASP A 124 -4.34 -11.57 -2.51
CA ASP A 124 -3.97 -12.97 -2.69
C ASP A 124 -4.57 -13.85 -1.59
N VAL A 125 -4.47 -13.42 -0.31
CA VAL A 125 -4.97 -14.19 0.83
C VAL A 125 -6.50 -14.28 0.80
N PHE A 126 -7.21 -13.17 0.57
CA PHE A 126 -8.67 -13.19 0.54
C PHE A 126 -9.21 -13.96 -0.67
N ALA A 127 -8.50 -13.99 -1.79
CA ALA A 127 -8.82 -14.84 -2.93
C ALA A 127 -8.58 -16.34 -2.62
N GLN A 128 -7.56 -16.65 -1.83
CA GLN A 128 -7.25 -18.03 -1.42
C GLN A 128 -8.29 -18.60 -0.44
N PHE A 129 -8.84 -17.77 0.43
CA PHE A 129 -9.81 -18.17 1.47
C PHE A 129 -11.18 -17.51 1.28
N PRO A 130 -11.87 -17.76 0.13
CA PRO A 130 -13.15 -17.11 -0.12
C PRO A 130 -14.19 -17.52 0.94
N LEU A 131 -14.94 -16.55 1.43
CA LEU A 131 -16.01 -16.81 2.41
C LEU A 131 -17.27 -17.35 1.69
N PRO A 132 -17.71 -18.59 1.97
CA PRO A 132 -18.92 -19.12 1.39
C PRO A 132 -20.14 -18.23 1.69
N GLY A 133 -20.95 -17.93 0.66
CA GLY A 133 -22.13 -17.10 0.78
C GLY A 133 -21.86 -15.60 1.02
N ALA A 134 -20.63 -15.13 0.83
CA ALA A 134 -20.35 -13.70 0.79
C ALA A 134 -20.97 -13.09 -0.47
N SER A 135 -21.69 -11.98 -0.30
CA SER A 135 -22.32 -11.23 -1.40
C SER A 135 -21.45 -10.13 -1.98
N PHE A 136 -20.28 -9.87 -1.37
CA PHE A 136 -19.36 -8.82 -1.81
C PHE A 136 -18.26 -9.37 -2.70
N GLN A 137 -17.76 -8.51 -3.58
CA GLN A 137 -16.55 -8.74 -4.36
C GLN A 137 -15.34 -8.20 -3.59
N HIS A 138 -14.23 -8.92 -3.66
CA HIS A 138 -12.94 -8.45 -3.21
C HIS A 138 -12.10 -8.03 -4.43
N ALA A 139 -11.45 -6.87 -4.37
CA ALA A 139 -10.64 -6.34 -5.46
C ALA A 139 -9.50 -5.46 -4.93
N ASN A 140 -8.47 -5.26 -5.73
CA ASN A 140 -7.46 -4.24 -5.47
C ASN A 140 -8.03 -2.85 -5.74
N ILE A 141 -7.64 -1.86 -4.97
CA ILE A 141 -8.08 -0.47 -5.19
C ILE A 141 -7.62 0.07 -6.55
N SER A 142 -6.53 -0.45 -7.10
CA SER A 142 -6.05 -0.10 -8.45
C SER A 142 -7.04 -0.50 -9.53
N ASP A 143 -7.80 -1.60 -9.35
CA ASP A 143 -8.85 -2.00 -10.28
C ASP A 143 -9.96 -0.95 -10.32
N LEU A 144 -10.33 -0.40 -9.16
CA LEU A 144 -11.29 0.69 -9.10
C LEU A 144 -10.76 1.95 -9.80
N PHE A 145 -9.50 2.31 -9.58
CA PHE A 145 -8.91 3.48 -10.26
C PHE A 145 -8.90 3.30 -11.78
N ILE A 146 -8.67 2.08 -12.27
CA ILE A 146 -8.72 1.76 -13.69
C ILE A 146 -10.17 1.80 -14.20
N GLU A 147 -11.14 1.31 -13.44
CA GLU A 147 -12.57 1.38 -13.78
C GLU A 147 -13.01 2.85 -13.98
N TYR A 148 -12.48 3.76 -13.16
CA TYR A 148 -12.81 5.19 -13.23
C TYR A 148 -11.74 6.06 -13.93
N LEU A 149 -10.80 5.44 -14.66
CA LEU A 149 -9.65 6.15 -15.21
C LEU A 149 -10.08 7.26 -16.21
N ASP A 150 -11.12 7.03 -17.00
CA ASP A 150 -11.62 8.03 -17.96
C ASP A 150 -12.28 9.24 -17.27
N GLN A 151 -12.78 9.08 -16.03
CA GLN A 151 -13.25 10.19 -15.22
C GLN A 151 -12.08 10.91 -14.50
N LEU A 152 -11.01 10.18 -14.17
CA LEU A 152 -9.83 10.75 -13.51
C LEU A 152 -8.94 11.53 -14.48
N LYS A 153 -8.75 11.05 -15.71
CA LYS A 153 -7.89 11.69 -16.73
C LYS A 153 -8.13 13.19 -16.91
N PRO A 154 -9.37 13.68 -17.08
CA PRO A 154 -9.63 15.13 -17.23
C PRO A 154 -9.25 15.98 -16.01
N MET A 155 -9.12 15.34 -14.83
CA MET A 155 -8.73 16.01 -13.58
C MET A 155 -7.20 16.06 -13.39
N MET A 156 -6.44 15.31 -14.21
CA MET A 156 -5.00 15.19 -14.07
C MET A 156 -4.28 16.40 -14.67
N ARG A 157 -3.31 16.91 -13.95
CA ARG A 157 -2.33 17.89 -14.40
C ARG A 157 -1.05 17.19 -14.84
N PRO A 158 -0.25 17.79 -15.71
CA PRO A 158 1.04 17.24 -16.10
C PRO A 158 1.97 17.06 -14.89
N VAL A 159 2.66 15.92 -14.88
CA VAL A 159 3.76 15.62 -13.97
C VAL A 159 5.00 15.35 -14.80
N GLU A 160 5.79 16.40 -15.02
CA GLU A 160 7.01 16.34 -15.84
C GLU A 160 8.11 15.60 -15.08
N LYS A 161 8.09 14.27 -15.17
CA LYS A 161 9.05 13.42 -14.46
C LYS A 161 9.37 12.17 -15.29
N ARG A 162 10.65 11.77 -15.24
CA ARG A 162 11.14 10.51 -15.81
C ARG A 162 11.25 9.48 -14.68
N VAL A 163 10.65 8.31 -14.85
CA VAL A 163 10.59 7.30 -13.79
C VAL A 163 10.92 5.90 -14.30
N VAL A 164 11.48 5.07 -13.44
CA VAL A 164 11.51 3.61 -13.60
C VAL A 164 10.52 2.99 -12.63
N VAL A 165 9.89 1.88 -13.01
CA VAL A 165 8.93 1.19 -12.15
C VAL A 165 9.53 -0.11 -11.67
N HIS A 166 9.59 -0.27 -10.35
CA HIS A 166 9.94 -1.53 -9.70
C HIS A 166 8.70 -2.35 -9.43
N TYR A 167 8.71 -3.61 -9.78
CA TYR A 167 7.64 -4.57 -9.47
C TYR A 167 8.20 -5.97 -9.28
N HIS A 168 7.36 -6.89 -8.81
CA HIS A 168 7.72 -8.28 -8.63
C HIS A 168 7.05 -9.13 -9.73
N ASP A 169 7.80 -9.99 -10.38
CA ASP A 169 7.32 -10.90 -11.41
C ASP A 169 7.31 -12.37 -10.94
N VAL A 170 7.17 -12.58 -9.64
CA VAL A 170 7.25 -13.88 -8.98
C VAL A 170 5.96 -14.71 -9.05
N SER A 171 4.86 -14.11 -9.50
CA SER A 171 3.57 -14.79 -9.65
C SER A 171 2.66 -14.04 -10.63
N PRO A 172 1.63 -14.71 -11.19
CA PRO A 172 0.66 -14.05 -12.07
C PRO A 172 -0.05 -12.85 -11.42
N SER A 173 -0.36 -12.92 -10.12
CA SER A 173 -0.97 -11.80 -9.40
C SER A 173 -0.05 -10.59 -9.33
N ARG A 174 1.26 -10.79 -9.16
CA ARG A 174 2.24 -9.69 -9.14
C ARG A 174 2.45 -9.06 -10.51
N LEU A 175 2.41 -9.84 -11.57
CA LEU A 175 2.41 -9.30 -12.93
C LEU A 175 1.17 -8.46 -13.21
N LEU A 176 0.00 -8.92 -12.75
CA LEU A 176 -1.24 -8.15 -12.85
C LEU A 176 -1.17 -6.82 -12.08
N ASP A 177 -0.52 -6.80 -10.91
CA ASP A 177 -0.29 -5.56 -10.17
C ASP A 177 0.61 -4.59 -10.95
N ALA A 178 1.65 -5.11 -11.60
CA ALA A 178 2.52 -4.29 -12.46
C ALA A 178 1.74 -3.68 -13.63
N GLU A 179 0.90 -4.46 -14.30
CA GLU A 179 0.04 -3.98 -15.40
C GLU A 179 -0.92 -2.87 -14.93
N ARG A 180 -1.54 -3.05 -13.76
CA ARG A 180 -2.42 -2.04 -13.13
C ARG A 180 -1.68 -0.72 -12.90
N VAL A 181 -0.50 -0.79 -12.29
CA VAL A 181 0.32 0.38 -11.98
C VAL A 181 0.79 1.07 -13.26
N MET A 182 1.28 0.32 -14.24
CA MET A 182 1.69 0.86 -15.54
C MET A 182 0.55 1.54 -16.28
N LYS A 183 -0.67 1.00 -16.21
CA LYS A 183 -1.86 1.61 -16.82
C LYS A 183 -2.24 2.92 -16.14
N ILE A 184 -2.18 3.00 -14.81
CA ILE A 184 -2.46 4.22 -14.05
C ILE A 184 -1.41 5.28 -14.33
N LEU A 185 -0.12 4.92 -14.26
CA LEU A 185 0.99 5.84 -14.50
C LEU A 185 1.01 6.34 -15.95
N GLY A 186 0.75 5.46 -16.92
CA GLY A 186 0.69 5.82 -18.34
C GLY A 186 -0.46 6.77 -18.71
N ALA A 187 -1.42 6.97 -17.81
CA ALA A 187 -2.50 7.94 -17.97
C ALA A 187 -2.13 9.35 -17.46
N ILE A 188 -1.02 9.50 -16.72
CA ILE A 188 -0.58 10.77 -16.16
C ILE A 188 0.14 11.58 -17.26
N PRO A 189 -0.36 12.75 -17.64
CA PRO A 189 0.28 13.59 -18.63
C PRO A 189 1.70 14.00 -18.20
N GLY A 190 2.66 14.03 -19.13
CA GLY A 190 4.03 14.46 -18.88
C GLY A 190 4.93 13.43 -18.17
N LEU A 191 4.36 12.31 -17.69
CA LEU A 191 5.13 11.26 -17.05
C LEU A 191 5.75 10.33 -18.09
N GLU A 192 7.09 10.23 -18.10
CA GLU A 192 7.84 9.31 -18.94
C GLU A 192 8.26 8.07 -18.14
N ILE A 193 7.77 6.89 -18.52
CA ILE A 193 8.16 5.61 -17.92
C ILE A 193 9.30 5.02 -18.73
N LEU A 194 10.47 4.92 -18.12
CA LEU A 194 11.70 4.45 -18.76
C LEU A 194 11.78 2.91 -18.72
N PRO A 195 12.31 2.27 -19.78
CA PRO A 195 12.49 0.82 -19.82
C PRO A 195 13.69 0.44 -18.93
N ALA A 196 13.43 -0.10 -17.76
CA ALA A 196 14.43 -0.65 -16.86
C ALA A 196 14.37 -2.18 -16.87
N LYS A 197 15.52 -2.86 -16.64
CA LYS A 197 15.65 -4.32 -16.66
C LYS A 197 15.87 -4.90 -15.27
N LEU A 198 16.57 -4.16 -14.39
CA LEU A 198 16.94 -4.62 -13.05
C LEU A 198 15.92 -4.23 -11.98
N THR A 199 14.89 -3.47 -12.35
CA THR A 199 13.84 -3.06 -11.42
C THR A 199 12.79 -4.15 -11.18
N HIS A 200 12.90 -5.27 -11.87
CA HIS A 200 12.04 -6.45 -11.76
C HIS A 200 12.84 -7.69 -12.11
N GLY A 201 12.33 -8.85 -11.73
CA GLY A 201 12.95 -10.13 -12.10
C GLY A 201 12.56 -11.27 -11.16
N PRO A 202 12.78 -12.53 -11.61
CA PRO A 202 12.48 -13.71 -10.81
C PRO A 202 13.23 -13.68 -9.47
N GLY A 203 12.51 -13.95 -8.39
CA GLY A 203 13.09 -14.02 -7.05
C GLY A 203 13.34 -12.67 -6.38
N ILE A 204 13.01 -11.54 -7.02
CA ILE A 204 13.06 -10.22 -6.38
C ILE A 204 11.90 -10.08 -5.39
N HIS A 205 12.23 -9.91 -4.13
CA HIS A 205 11.28 -9.74 -3.04
C HIS A 205 11.64 -8.54 -2.17
N CYS A 206 10.64 -7.79 -1.76
CA CYS A 206 10.77 -6.70 -0.80
C CYS A 206 9.92 -6.94 0.46
N GLN A 207 9.81 -8.18 0.90
CA GLN A 207 9.06 -8.51 2.10
C GLN A 207 9.84 -8.12 3.36
N THR A 208 9.11 -7.80 4.43
CA THR A 208 9.73 -7.44 5.71
C THR A 208 10.59 -8.58 6.27
N VAL A 209 10.16 -9.84 6.07
CA VAL A 209 10.88 -11.05 6.51
C VAL A 209 11.95 -11.52 5.51
N HIS A 210 11.84 -11.12 4.25
CA HIS A 210 12.79 -11.42 3.18
C HIS A 210 13.11 -10.15 2.41
N PRO A 211 13.99 -9.28 2.97
CA PRO A 211 14.36 -8.03 2.29
C PRO A 211 15.16 -8.32 1.03
N MET A 212 15.06 -7.42 0.06
CA MET A 212 15.91 -7.47 -1.14
C MET A 212 17.39 -7.43 -0.74
N PRO A 213 18.25 -8.28 -1.32
CA PRO A 213 19.68 -8.24 -1.09
C PRO A 213 20.26 -6.84 -1.39
N PRO A 214 21.19 -6.33 -0.59
CA PRO A 214 21.78 -5.00 -0.80
C PRO A 214 22.43 -4.81 -2.19
N ALA A 215 23.02 -5.87 -2.76
CA ALA A 215 23.61 -5.81 -4.09
C ALA A 215 22.55 -5.59 -5.19
N ASP A 216 21.42 -6.30 -5.13
CA ASP A 216 20.33 -6.18 -6.09
C ASP A 216 19.67 -4.79 -5.96
N GLN A 217 19.49 -4.32 -4.72
CA GLN A 217 19.01 -2.98 -4.45
C GLN A 217 19.92 -1.90 -5.04
N ALA A 218 21.24 -2.06 -4.87
CA ALA A 218 22.22 -1.15 -5.46
C ALA A 218 22.15 -1.14 -6.98
N ALA A 219 22.15 -2.33 -7.61
CA ALA A 219 22.10 -2.47 -9.07
C ALA A 219 20.83 -1.80 -9.66
N MET A 220 19.69 -1.97 -9.03
CA MET A 220 18.42 -1.34 -9.42
C MET A 220 18.51 0.20 -9.40
N PHE A 221 19.09 0.78 -8.36
CA PHE A 221 19.25 2.23 -8.26
C PHE A 221 20.33 2.78 -9.21
N GLU A 222 21.40 2.03 -9.47
CA GLU A 222 22.43 2.38 -10.46
C GLU A 222 21.84 2.38 -11.87
N GLU A 223 21.02 1.40 -12.22
CA GLU A 223 20.30 1.39 -13.49
C GLU A 223 19.38 2.62 -13.61
N ALA A 224 18.55 2.89 -12.59
CA ALA A 224 17.65 4.05 -12.58
C ALA A 224 18.43 5.37 -12.79
N ARG A 225 19.58 5.53 -12.12
CA ARG A 225 20.46 6.68 -12.28
C ARG A 225 21.05 6.75 -13.70
N SER A 226 21.49 5.63 -14.26
CA SER A 226 22.06 5.59 -15.62
C SER A 226 21.07 5.98 -16.70
N LEU A 227 19.78 5.71 -16.47
CA LEU A 227 18.67 6.10 -17.33
C LEU A 227 18.23 7.57 -17.11
N ASN A 228 18.88 8.30 -16.19
CA ASN A 228 18.46 9.63 -15.75
C ASN A 228 17.01 9.66 -15.24
N ALA A 229 16.60 8.63 -14.51
CA ALA A 229 15.30 8.61 -13.84
C ALA A 229 15.34 9.55 -12.62
N GLY A 230 14.34 10.40 -12.49
CA GLY A 230 14.13 11.23 -11.31
C GLY A 230 13.56 10.46 -10.14
N ALA A 231 12.86 9.35 -10.41
CA ALA A 231 12.34 8.47 -9.35
C ALA A 231 12.31 7.00 -9.74
N LEU A 232 12.47 6.16 -8.70
CA LEU A 232 12.10 4.75 -8.68
C LEU A 232 10.69 4.66 -8.09
N VAL A 233 9.73 4.26 -8.90
CA VAL A 233 8.33 4.10 -8.51
C VAL A 233 8.08 2.68 -8.05
N VAL A 234 7.44 2.53 -6.91
CA VAL A 234 7.13 1.23 -6.31
C VAL A 234 5.63 1.06 -6.09
N PRO A 235 5.09 -0.16 -6.31
CA PRO A 235 3.66 -0.45 -6.11
C PRO A 235 3.31 -0.89 -4.70
N TYR A 236 4.30 -1.25 -3.87
CA TYR A 236 4.07 -1.92 -2.59
C TYR A 236 4.61 -1.13 -1.41
N HIS A 237 3.90 -1.18 -0.28
CA HIS A 237 4.31 -0.57 1.00
C HIS A 237 5.69 -1.04 1.46
N SER A 238 5.98 -2.34 1.32
CA SER A 238 7.27 -2.93 1.74
C SER A 238 8.42 -2.42 0.88
N CYS A 239 8.25 -2.37 -0.44
CA CYS A 239 9.25 -1.82 -1.36
C CYS A 239 9.53 -0.35 -1.05
N TYR A 240 8.47 0.46 -0.87
CA TYR A 240 8.62 1.85 -0.50
C TYR A 240 9.47 2.00 0.77
N ARG A 241 9.13 1.26 1.84
CA ARG A 241 9.86 1.34 3.11
C ARG A 241 11.32 0.91 3.03
N GLN A 242 11.63 -0.09 2.22
CA GLN A 242 12.99 -0.61 2.06
C GLN A 242 13.90 0.34 1.27
N HIS A 243 13.35 1.01 0.27
CA HIS A 243 14.15 1.76 -0.70
C HIS A 243 14.35 3.23 -0.36
N ILE A 244 13.61 3.79 0.60
CA ILE A 244 13.68 5.23 0.95
C ILE A 244 15.11 5.73 1.16
N LYS A 245 15.92 5.02 1.94
CA LYS A 245 17.29 5.46 2.26
C LYS A 245 18.25 5.45 1.04
N MET A 246 17.94 4.66 0.03
CA MET A 246 18.76 4.56 -1.17
C MET A 246 18.79 5.86 -1.98
N GLN A 247 17.73 6.67 -1.87
CA GLN A 247 17.69 7.97 -2.55
C GLN A 247 18.81 8.92 -2.11
N LEU A 248 19.27 8.84 -0.85
CA LEU A 248 20.38 9.66 -0.35
C LEU A 248 21.70 9.33 -1.05
N LYS A 249 21.92 8.06 -1.38
CA LYS A 249 23.14 7.58 -2.02
C LYS A 249 23.14 7.77 -3.53
N TYR A 250 21.99 7.54 -4.18
CA TYR A 250 21.92 7.47 -5.64
C TYR A 250 21.31 8.70 -6.30
N GLY A 251 20.69 9.60 -5.53
CA GLY A 251 20.02 10.79 -6.07
C GLY A 251 18.74 10.47 -6.86
N VAL A 252 18.23 9.23 -6.78
CA VAL A 252 16.98 8.80 -7.40
C VAL A 252 15.93 8.70 -6.31
N GLU A 253 14.85 9.45 -6.43
CA GLU A 253 13.79 9.49 -5.43
C GLU A 253 13.06 8.14 -5.37
N THR A 254 12.73 7.65 -4.17
CA THR A 254 11.79 6.53 -4.01
C THR A 254 10.39 7.08 -3.85
N GLN A 255 9.48 6.72 -4.78
CA GLN A 255 8.08 7.14 -4.74
C GLN A 255 7.13 5.95 -4.82
N HIS A 256 6.02 6.02 -4.09
CA HIS A 256 4.91 5.12 -4.32
C HIS A 256 4.03 5.68 -5.45
N TYR A 257 3.45 4.81 -6.31
CA TYR A 257 2.64 5.29 -7.45
C TYR A 257 1.42 6.13 -7.04
N PHE A 258 0.88 5.94 -5.83
CA PHE A 258 -0.15 6.82 -5.27
C PHE A 258 0.33 8.26 -5.13
N GLY A 259 1.61 8.48 -4.79
CA GLY A 259 2.17 9.83 -4.71
C GLY A 259 2.16 10.54 -6.07
N LEU A 260 2.49 9.84 -7.16
CA LEU A 260 2.40 10.39 -8.51
C LEU A 260 0.95 10.66 -8.94
N LEU A 261 0.05 9.74 -8.62
CA LEU A 261 -1.38 9.93 -8.86
C LEU A 261 -1.91 11.17 -8.10
N ALA A 262 -1.51 11.35 -6.85
CA ALA A 262 -1.88 12.51 -6.05
C ALA A 262 -1.33 13.81 -6.65
N GLN A 263 -0.06 13.82 -7.07
CA GLN A 263 0.54 14.98 -7.75
C GLN A 263 -0.26 15.34 -9.01
N ALA A 264 -0.57 14.36 -9.85
CA ALA A 264 -1.36 14.57 -11.05
C ALA A 264 -2.77 15.12 -10.73
N LEU A 265 -3.41 14.60 -9.72
CA LEU A 265 -4.74 15.06 -9.31
C LEU A 265 -4.71 16.35 -8.46
N GLY A 266 -3.53 16.88 -8.09
CA GLY A 266 -3.43 18.04 -7.20
C GLY A 266 -3.98 17.77 -5.80
N ILE A 267 -3.79 16.55 -5.28
CA ILE A 267 -4.10 16.16 -3.90
C ILE A 267 -2.86 16.47 -3.06
N PRO A 268 -2.91 17.40 -2.10
CA PRO A 268 -1.79 17.63 -1.20
C PRO A 268 -1.64 16.43 -0.26
N PHE A 269 -0.40 16.00 -0.03
CA PHE A 269 -0.09 14.93 0.92
C PHE A 269 1.31 15.10 1.48
N GLU A 270 1.53 14.48 2.62
CA GLU A 270 2.83 14.42 3.28
C GLU A 270 3.28 12.97 3.42
N GLU A 271 4.60 12.76 3.45
CA GLU A 271 5.23 11.47 3.66
C GLU A 271 6.07 11.49 4.97
N PRO A 272 5.42 11.56 6.15
CA PRO A 272 6.14 11.75 7.41
C PRO A 272 7.13 10.62 7.70
N PHE A 273 6.77 9.37 7.37
CA PHE A 273 7.66 8.23 7.54
C PHE A 273 8.89 8.33 6.64
N LYS A 274 8.75 8.80 5.38
CA LYS A 274 9.88 9.04 4.47
C LYS A 274 10.80 10.12 5.04
N ARG A 275 10.23 11.23 5.51
CA ARG A 275 10.98 12.31 6.15
C ARG A 275 11.77 11.78 7.36
N LEU A 276 11.13 11.01 8.25
CA LEU A 276 11.76 10.37 9.39
C LEU A 276 12.91 9.43 8.98
N ARG A 277 12.70 8.62 7.93
CA ARG A 277 13.70 7.67 7.45
C ARG A 277 14.90 8.32 6.77
N LEU A 278 14.76 9.54 6.26
CA LEU A 278 15.83 10.31 5.62
C LEU A 278 16.62 11.16 6.62
N MET A 279 16.07 11.40 7.80
CA MET A 279 16.81 12.04 8.91
C MET A 279 17.67 10.99 9.61
N ASP A 280 18.94 11.31 9.83
CA ASP A 280 19.84 10.44 10.60
C ASP A 280 19.68 10.64 12.12
N ASP A 281 19.00 11.72 12.54
CA ASP A 281 18.81 12.11 13.93
C ASP A 281 17.33 12.03 14.32
N VAL A 282 17.00 11.08 15.21
CA VAL A 282 15.64 10.87 15.72
C VAL A 282 15.19 12.05 16.59
N ASP A 283 16.10 12.71 17.29
CA ASP A 283 15.80 13.84 18.17
C ASP A 283 15.39 15.09 17.37
N ALA A 284 15.97 15.29 16.17
CA ALA A 284 15.57 16.35 15.26
C ALA A 284 14.11 16.17 14.76
N VAL A 285 13.62 14.94 14.71
CA VAL A 285 12.23 14.63 14.31
C VAL A 285 11.25 15.05 15.40
N MET A 286 11.59 14.80 16.65
CA MET A 286 10.71 15.13 17.79
C MET A 286 10.56 16.64 17.98
N THR A 287 11.60 17.41 17.63
CA THR A 287 11.58 18.89 17.75
C THR A 287 10.94 19.59 16.55
N SER A 288 10.89 18.96 15.39
CA SER A 288 10.26 19.53 14.17
C SER A 288 8.73 19.38 14.11
N SER A 289 8.15 18.67 15.08
CA SER A 289 6.70 18.39 15.15
C SER A 289 5.98 19.26 16.21
N SER A 290 6.68 20.20 16.80
CA SER A 290 6.18 21.27 17.69
C SER A 290 6.16 22.60 16.91
#